data_872fb7bbff8320b71072e3d1ee78a2dc
#
_entry.id   872fb7bbff8320b71072e3d1ee78a2dc
#
_cell.length_a   1.000
_cell.length_b   1.000
_cell.length_c   1.000
_cell.angle_alpha   90.00
_cell.angle_beta   90.00
_cell.angle_gamma   90.00
#
_symmetry.space_group_name_H-M   'P 1'
#
loop_
_entity.id
_entity.type
_entity.pdbx_description
1 polymer ?
#
loop_
_entity_poly.entity_id
_entity_poly.type
_entity_poly.pdbx_seq_one_letter_code
_entity_poly.pdbx_strand_id
1 'polypeptide(L)'
;MQKIYAVHKWVSLVCALFLLLLALTGLPLLFRGEINAWNTLNMPESGGPMPMEEIWQGLPEGTAAVARAFPDKEILGVTPDASDGTLYFLVKDRGGKAARSHMRMGGEQIMYDVRTGSVFNRRDRVYRFAAVQEFMHTMHVLHVRMGMGEGGRDFLALMCALSVVSIVTGIYLYLPMMKNLAFGARRRKSSRLFWSDWHKLTSVFAGTWAVVMCVSGIFIVLYSVGMRDYHRTAHSIAAEHFAAQEQRAEMIPSADALAQVQASYPHKDVISMRLPAGADGSSSRLPIPVCARRILRSASMRTFRRAAESRSLCPCLRG
;
A
#
# COMPACT_ATOMS: atom_id res chain seq x y z
N MET A 1 30.96 0.82 30.00
CA MET A 1 31.30 1.82 28.96
C MET A 1 31.96 1.19 27.74
N GLN A 2 33.07 0.43 27.87
CA GLN A 2 33.81 -0.15 26.75
C GLN A 2 32.95 -1.10 25.88
N LYS A 3 32.13 -1.98 26.49
CA LYS A 3 31.24 -2.89 25.77
C LYS A 3 30.15 -2.14 24.95
N ILE A 4 29.56 -1.10 25.57
CA ILE A 4 28.55 -0.29 24.89
C ILE A 4 29.17 0.48 23.71
N TYR A 5 30.38 1.00 23.87
CA TYR A 5 31.11 1.64 22.77
C TYR A 5 31.40 0.67 21.62
N ALA A 6 31.81 -0.57 21.91
CA ALA A 6 32.06 -1.58 20.89
C ALA A 6 30.76 -1.93 20.11
N VAL A 7 29.66 -2.12 20.84
CA VAL A 7 28.35 -2.37 20.23
C VAL A 7 27.93 -1.19 19.36
N HIS A 8 27.97 0.03 19.89
CA HIS A 8 27.60 1.22 19.10
C HIS A 8 28.46 1.33 17.83
N LYS A 9 29.78 1.14 17.93
CA LYS A 9 30.72 1.24 16.82
C LYS A 9 30.33 0.30 15.65
N TRP A 10 30.11 -0.98 15.95
CA TRP A 10 29.85 -1.98 14.92
C TRP A 10 28.42 -1.90 14.37
N VAL A 11 27.45 -1.75 15.26
CA VAL A 11 26.03 -1.62 14.86
C VAL A 11 25.83 -0.36 14.05
N SER A 12 26.40 0.77 14.48
CA SER A 12 26.25 2.03 13.74
C SER A 12 26.89 2.01 12.36
N LEU A 13 28.01 1.29 12.19
CA LEU A 13 28.64 1.15 10.87
C LEU A 13 27.75 0.41 9.88
N VAL A 14 27.17 -0.72 10.32
CA VAL A 14 26.23 -1.51 9.50
C VAL A 14 24.96 -0.71 9.20
N CYS A 15 24.39 -0.06 10.22
CA CYS A 15 23.19 0.77 10.07
C CYS A 15 23.43 1.99 9.18
N ALA A 16 24.61 2.63 9.25
CA ALA A 16 24.95 3.76 8.39
C ALA A 16 24.97 3.37 6.91
N LEU A 17 25.59 2.22 6.59
CA LEU A 17 25.59 1.70 5.21
C LEU A 17 24.18 1.39 4.72
N PHE A 18 23.38 0.78 5.57
CA PHE A 18 21.97 0.48 5.27
C PHE A 18 21.15 1.75 5.05
N LEU A 19 21.23 2.73 5.94
CA LEU A 19 20.51 4.01 5.80
C LEU A 19 20.97 4.79 4.58
N LEU A 20 22.26 4.75 4.26
CA LEU A 20 22.78 5.36 3.03
C LEU A 20 22.16 4.71 1.77
N LEU A 21 22.09 3.38 1.74
CA LEU A 21 21.44 2.65 0.65
C LEU A 21 19.95 3.03 0.52
N LEU A 22 19.23 3.11 1.65
CA LEU A 22 17.84 3.56 1.65
C LEU A 22 17.70 5.01 1.16
N ALA A 23 18.57 5.91 1.57
CA ALA A 23 18.56 7.30 1.11
C ALA A 23 18.79 7.40 -0.40
N LEU A 24 19.78 6.68 -0.92
CA LEU A 24 20.11 6.67 -2.36
C LEU A 24 18.99 6.06 -3.20
N THR A 25 18.34 5.00 -2.72
CA THR A 25 17.22 4.37 -3.43
C THR A 25 15.92 5.16 -3.27
N GLY A 26 15.73 5.84 -2.15
CA GLY A 26 14.55 6.65 -1.87
C GLY A 26 14.51 7.97 -2.62
N LEU A 27 15.67 8.58 -2.87
CA LEU A 27 15.76 9.88 -3.53
C LEU A 27 15.08 9.90 -4.92
N PRO A 28 15.35 8.98 -5.85
CA PRO A 28 14.63 8.92 -7.13
C PRO A 28 13.13 8.67 -6.95
N LEU A 29 12.73 7.92 -5.90
CA LEU A 29 11.33 7.59 -5.67
C LEU A 29 10.48 8.77 -5.21
N LEU A 30 11.08 9.82 -4.66
CA LEU A 30 10.39 11.09 -4.37
C LEU A 30 9.80 11.72 -5.63
N PHE A 31 10.50 11.59 -6.74
CA PHE A 31 10.11 12.14 -8.05
C PHE A 31 9.47 11.10 -8.97
N ARG A 32 8.98 10.01 -8.40
CA ARG A 32 8.42 8.89 -9.18
C ARG A 32 7.23 9.32 -10.03
N GLY A 33 6.38 10.19 -9.51
CA GLY A 33 5.21 10.71 -10.23
C GLY A 33 5.63 11.46 -11.49
N GLU A 34 6.52 12.43 -11.33
CA GLU A 34 7.02 13.29 -12.38
C GLU A 34 7.84 12.51 -13.41
N ILE A 35 8.70 11.60 -12.93
CA ILE A 35 9.50 10.73 -13.82
C ILE A 35 8.60 9.82 -14.65
N ASN A 36 7.57 9.22 -14.04
CA ASN A 36 6.63 8.37 -14.76
C ASN A 36 5.80 9.17 -15.77
N ALA A 37 5.29 10.35 -15.39
CA ALA A 37 4.55 11.23 -16.29
C ALA A 37 5.41 11.65 -17.49
N TRP A 38 6.64 12.07 -17.24
CA TRP A 38 7.58 12.43 -18.29
C TRP A 38 7.99 11.25 -19.19
N ASN A 39 8.14 10.05 -18.62
CA ASN A 39 8.64 8.88 -19.34
C ASN A 39 7.55 8.07 -20.06
N THR A 40 6.26 8.29 -19.76
CA THR A 40 5.14 7.59 -20.40
C THR A 40 4.56 8.45 -21.53
N LEU A 41 4.52 7.90 -22.75
CA LEU A 41 4.09 8.64 -23.93
C LEU A 41 2.58 8.58 -24.17
N ASN A 42 1.92 7.55 -23.70
CA ASN A 42 0.52 7.26 -23.97
C ASN A 42 -0.34 7.20 -22.71
N MET A 43 0.03 7.91 -21.63
CA MET A 43 -0.87 8.04 -20.49
C MET A 43 -2.07 8.89 -20.89
N PRO A 44 -3.30 8.45 -20.58
CA PRO A 44 -4.46 9.33 -20.64
C PRO A 44 -4.21 10.55 -19.76
N GLU A 45 -4.59 11.71 -20.24
CA GLU A 45 -4.56 12.92 -19.41
C GLU A 45 -5.52 12.74 -18.22
N SER A 46 -5.04 13.03 -17.01
CA SER A 46 -5.91 13.02 -15.85
C SER A 46 -6.95 14.11 -15.98
N GLY A 47 -8.22 13.74 -15.93
CA GLY A 47 -9.34 14.69 -15.94
C GLY A 47 -9.47 15.52 -14.64
N GLY A 48 -8.58 15.26 -13.66
CA GLY A 48 -8.64 15.85 -12.33
C GLY A 48 -9.67 15.20 -11.39
N PRO A 49 -9.81 15.70 -10.17
CA PRO A 49 -10.68 15.12 -9.15
C PRO A 49 -12.16 15.05 -9.59
N MET A 50 -12.82 13.96 -9.18
CA MET A 50 -14.25 13.74 -9.44
C MET A 50 -14.91 13.18 -8.18
N PRO A 51 -16.17 13.58 -7.86
CA PRO A 51 -16.91 13.00 -6.74
C PRO A 51 -17.07 11.48 -6.89
N MET A 52 -16.94 10.75 -5.80
CA MET A 52 -17.02 9.29 -5.78
C MET A 52 -18.33 8.76 -6.35
N GLU A 53 -19.42 9.48 -6.12
CA GLU A 53 -20.76 9.14 -6.62
C GLU A 53 -20.83 9.17 -8.15
N GLU A 54 -20.28 10.21 -8.78
CA GLU A 54 -20.22 10.34 -10.24
C GLU A 54 -19.36 9.23 -10.87
N ILE A 55 -18.24 8.89 -10.23
CA ILE A 55 -17.38 7.80 -10.72
C ILE A 55 -18.15 6.47 -10.74
N TRP A 56 -18.91 6.19 -9.67
CA TRP A 56 -19.70 4.97 -9.61
C TRP A 56 -20.86 4.92 -10.59
N GLN A 57 -21.39 6.07 -11.03
CA GLN A 57 -22.41 6.13 -12.10
C GLN A 57 -21.84 5.62 -13.44
N GLY A 58 -20.53 5.77 -13.67
CA GLY A 58 -19.83 5.22 -14.83
C GLY A 58 -19.60 3.69 -14.80
N LEU A 59 -19.97 2.99 -13.70
CA LEU A 59 -19.72 1.56 -13.57
C LEU A 59 -20.35 0.69 -14.67
N PRO A 60 -21.62 0.86 -15.08
CA PRO A 60 -22.23 0.05 -16.12
C PRO A 60 -21.53 0.22 -17.47
N GLU A 61 -21.25 1.46 -17.84
CA GLU A 61 -20.56 1.80 -19.10
C GLU A 61 -19.12 1.31 -19.09
N GLY A 62 -18.36 1.53 -18.00
CA GLY A 62 -17.01 1.05 -17.83
C GLY A 62 -16.91 -0.47 -17.89
N THR A 63 -17.86 -1.17 -17.26
CA THR A 63 -17.92 -2.64 -17.33
C THR A 63 -18.15 -3.13 -18.77
N ALA A 64 -19.08 -2.50 -19.50
CA ALA A 64 -19.34 -2.83 -20.88
C ALA A 64 -18.17 -2.48 -21.81
N ALA A 65 -17.49 -1.35 -21.57
CA ALA A 65 -16.34 -0.92 -22.34
C ALA A 65 -15.15 -1.87 -22.16
N VAL A 66 -14.84 -2.25 -20.91
CA VAL A 66 -13.77 -3.21 -20.59
C VAL A 66 -14.07 -4.60 -21.16
N ALA A 67 -15.33 -5.08 -21.06
CA ALA A 67 -15.72 -6.37 -21.62
C ALA A 67 -15.63 -6.40 -23.16
N ARG A 68 -15.91 -5.28 -23.83
CA ARG A 68 -15.75 -5.16 -25.30
C ARG A 68 -14.28 -5.10 -25.71
N ALA A 69 -13.48 -4.34 -24.99
CA ALA A 69 -12.04 -4.18 -25.30
C ALA A 69 -11.22 -5.45 -24.99
N PHE A 70 -11.62 -6.22 -23.99
CA PHE A 70 -10.90 -7.41 -23.51
C PHE A 70 -11.86 -8.59 -23.29
N PRO A 71 -12.40 -9.19 -24.37
CA PRO A 71 -13.42 -10.26 -24.28
C PRO A 71 -12.86 -11.54 -23.62
N ASP A 72 -11.56 -11.76 -23.68
CA ASP A 72 -10.88 -12.92 -23.10
C ASP A 72 -10.60 -12.76 -21.60
N LYS A 73 -10.97 -11.62 -21.01
CA LYS A 73 -10.71 -11.33 -19.60
C LYS A 73 -12.00 -11.35 -18.79
N GLU A 74 -11.85 -11.81 -17.55
CA GLU A 74 -12.87 -11.82 -16.52
C GLU A 74 -12.62 -10.69 -15.52
N ILE A 75 -13.64 -9.91 -15.19
CA ILE A 75 -13.56 -8.82 -14.21
C ILE A 75 -13.69 -9.41 -12.80
N LEU A 76 -12.68 -9.24 -11.96
CA LEU A 76 -12.64 -9.72 -10.58
C LEU A 76 -13.04 -8.65 -9.55
N GLY A 77 -12.98 -7.39 -9.94
CA GLY A 77 -13.33 -6.29 -9.06
C GLY A 77 -13.10 -4.94 -9.67
N VAL A 78 -13.65 -3.93 -9.03
CA VAL A 78 -13.58 -2.53 -9.45
C VAL A 78 -13.22 -1.66 -8.26
N THR A 79 -12.34 -0.69 -8.48
CA THR A 79 -11.91 0.28 -7.48
C THR A 79 -11.94 1.68 -8.11
N PRO A 80 -12.71 2.63 -7.57
CA PRO A 80 -12.73 4.01 -8.05
C PRO A 80 -11.49 4.77 -7.56
N ASP A 81 -11.05 5.73 -8.35
CA ASP A 81 -10.02 6.70 -7.97
C ASP A 81 -10.57 8.12 -8.13
N ALA A 82 -10.84 8.75 -6.99
CA ALA A 82 -11.42 10.10 -6.95
C ALA A 82 -10.43 11.18 -7.38
N SER A 83 -9.12 10.91 -7.37
CA SER A 83 -8.10 11.88 -7.77
C SER A 83 -8.05 12.10 -9.28
N ASP A 84 -8.41 11.07 -10.05
CA ASP A 84 -8.31 11.07 -11.50
C ASP A 84 -9.66 10.88 -12.21
N GLY A 85 -10.75 10.61 -11.48
CA GLY A 85 -12.07 10.32 -12.06
C GLY A 85 -12.10 9.01 -12.84
N THR A 86 -11.36 7.99 -12.38
CA THR A 86 -11.18 6.72 -13.09
C THR A 86 -11.72 5.53 -12.31
N LEU A 87 -12.15 4.50 -13.03
CA LEU A 87 -12.43 3.17 -12.48
C LEU A 87 -11.29 2.22 -12.85
N TYR A 88 -10.68 1.60 -11.85
CA TYR A 88 -9.69 0.54 -12.02
C TYR A 88 -10.37 -0.82 -11.95
N PHE A 89 -10.40 -1.52 -13.09
CA PHE A 89 -10.90 -2.87 -13.20
C PHE A 89 -9.76 -3.86 -12.98
N LEU A 90 -9.89 -4.72 -11.98
CA LEU A 90 -9.03 -5.86 -11.80
C LEU A 90 -9.54 -6.99 -12.66
N VAL A 91 -8.76 -7.44 -13.63
CA VAL A 91 -9.15 -8.49 -14.57
C VAL A 91 -8.17 -9.66 -14.55
N LYS A 92 -8.64 -10.83 -14.99
CA LYS A 92 -7.88 -12.06 -15.10
C LYS A 92 -8.23 -12.74 -16.43
N ASP A 93 -7.29 -13.46 -17.03
CA ASP A 93 -7.54 -14.24 -18.23
C ASP A 93 -8.54 -15.37 -17.94
N ARG A 94 -9.57 -15.54 -18.79
CA ARG A 94 -10.52 -16.66 -18.71
C ARG A 94 -9.80 -17.98 -18.89
N GLY A 95 -10.00 -18.92 -17.96
CA GLY A 95 -9.37 -20.24 -18.02
C GLY A 95 -7.87 -20.28 -17.67
N GLY A 96 -7.24 -19.13 -17.44
CA GLY A 96 -5.85 -19.08 -16.97
C GLY A 96 -5.73 -19.63 -15.55
N LYS A 97 -4.88 -20.64 -15.33
CA LYS A 97 -4.40 -20.95 -13.99
C LYS A 97 -3.87 -19.64 -13.42
N ALA A 98 -4.34 -19.24 -12.23
CA ALA A 98 -3.88 -18.02 -11.59
C ALA A 98 -2.36 -18.00 -11.64
N ALA A 99 -1.80 -17.19 -12.53
CA ALA A 99 -0.36 -17.02 -12.59
C ALA A 99 0.04 -16.65 -11.17
N ARG A 100 1.01 -17.37 -10.60
CA ARG A 100 1.64 -17.05 -9.31
C ARG A 100 2.46 -15.77 -9.49
N SER A 101 1.80 -14.73 -9.95
CA SER A 101 2.35 -13.39 -9.98
C SER A 101 2.45 -12.93 -8.54
N HIS A 102 3.61 -12.44 -8.16
CA HIS A 102 3.92 -11.88 -6.84
C HIS A 102 3.05 -10.67 -6.46
N MET A 103 2.15 -10.23 -7.32
CA MET A 103 1.04 -9.33 -7.00
C MET A 103 -0.11 -10.15 -6.42
N ARG A 104 -0.42 -9.93 -5.18
CA ARG A 104 -1.33 -10.62 -4.25
C ARG A 104 -2.73 -10.98 -4.76
N MET A 105 -3.11 -10.69 -5.99
CA MET A 105 -4.39 -11.04 -6.58
C MET A 105 -4.32 -11.51 -8.04
N GLY A 106 -3.16 -11.81 -8.60
CA GLY A 106 -3.04 -12.50 -9.91
C GLY A 106 -3.79 -11.86 -11.09
N GLY A 107 -4.16 -10.58 -10.97
CA GLY A 107 -4.96 -9.86 -11.95
C GLY A 107 -4.21 -8.68 -12.55
N GLU A 108 -4.64 -8.30 -13.74
CA GLU A 108 -4.18 -7.12 -14.46
C GLU A 108 -5.11 -5.95 -14.19
N GLN A 109 -4.59 -4.73 -14.16
CA GLN A 109 -5.40 -3.53 -13.94
C GLN A 109 -5.65 -2.81 -15.25
N ILE A 110 -6.93 -2.63 -15.58
CA ILE A 110 -7.42 -1.82 -16.69
C ILE A 110 -8.04 -0.56 -16.11
N MET A 111 -7.67 0.58 -16.66
CA MET A 111 -8.22 1.89 -16.31
C MET A 111 -9.37 2.21 -17.26
N TYR A 112 -10.46 2.75 -16.73
CA TYR A 112 -11.54 3.35 -17.47
C TYR A 112 -11.74 4.78 -16.97
N ASP A 113 -11.57 5.74 -17.84
CA ASP A 113 -11.85 7.15 -17.56
C ASP A 113 -13.35 7.40 -17.74
N VAL A 114 -14.03 7.81 -16.66
CA VAL A 114 -15.48 8.03 -16.65
C VAL A 114 -15.91 9.20 -17.53
N ARG A 115 -15.04 10.22 -17.70
CA ARG A 115 -15.35 11.42 -18.51
C ARG A 115 -15.25 11.15 -20.01
N THR A 116 -14.18 10.47 -20.41
CA THR A 116 -13.86 10.27 -21.83
C THR A 116 -14.39 8.94 -22.37
N GLY A 117 -14.76 8.00 -21.48
CA GLY A 117 -15.12 6.63 -21.85
C GLY A 117 -13.93 5.81 -22.35
N SER A 118 -12.70 6.32 -22.21
CA SER A 118 -11.52 5.64 -22.73
C SER A 118 -11.09 4.49 -21.82
N VAL A 119 -10.66 3.38 -22.44
CA VAL A 119 -10.13 2.21 -21.76
C VAL A 119 -8.65 2.12 -22.00
N PHE A 120 -7.86 2.00 -20.93
CA PHE A 120 -6.42 1.93 -21.00
C PHE A 120 -5.88 0.79 -20.14
N ASN A 121 -5.10 -0.10 -20.77
CA ASN A 121 -4.40 -1.15 -20.03
C ASN A 121 -3.04 -0.65 -19.57
N ARG A 122 -2.75 -0.79 -18.29
CA ARG A 122 -1.44 -0.40 -17.72
C ARG A 122 -0.26 -1.15 -18.36
N ARG A 123 -0.48 -2.31 -18.96
CA ARG A 123 0.57 -3.04 -19.67
C ARG A 123 0.91 -2.46 -21.03
N ASP A 124 -0.02 -1.74 -21.64
CA ASP A 124 0.15 -1.12 -22.95
C ASP A 124 0.84 0.25 -22.88
N ARG A 125 1.44 0.56 -21.75
CA ARG A 125 2.21 1.78 -21.56
C ARG A 125 3.42 1.78 -22.49
N VAL A 126 3.52 2.84 -23.27
CA VAL A 126 4.69 3.11 -24.10
C VAL A 126 5.60 4.05 -23.33
N TYR A 127 6.81 3.62 -23.08
CA TYR A 127 7.81 4.42 -22.37
C TYR A 127 8.76 5.07 -23.36
N ARG A 128 9.09 6.35 -23.11
CA ARG A 128 10.13 7.05 -23.86
C ARG A 128 11.48 6.35 -23.73
N PHE A 129 11.80 5.92 -22.52
CA PHE A 129 13.00 5.16 -22.20
C PHE A 129 12.64 3.98 -21.28
N ALA A 130 12.70 2.77 -21.81
CA ALA A 130 12.47 1.54 -21.04
C ALA A 130 13.46 1.40 -19.87
N ALA A 131 14.72 1.82 -20.06
CA ALA A 131 15.75 1.79 -19.03
C ALA A 131 15.40 2.65 -17.79
N VAL A 132 14.69 3.77 -17.95
CA VAL A 132 14.24 4.60 -16.83
C VAL A 132 13.18 3.86 -16.02
N GLN A 133 12.26 3.16 -16.67
CA GLN A 133 11.25 2.36 -15.98
C GLN A 133 11.89 1.19 -15.21
N GLU A 134 12.85 0.51 -15.79
CA GLU A 134 13.62 -0.57 -15.15
C GLU A 134 14.40 -0.05 -13.93
N PHE A 135 15.08 1.09 -14.09
CA PHE A 135 15.76 1.79 -12.99
C PHE A 135 14.81 2.13 -11.85
N MET A 136 13.66 2.76 -12.14
CA MET A 136 12.67 3.12 -11.13
C MET A 136 12.07 1.89 -10.42
N HIS A 137 11.85 0.82 -11.17
CA HIS A 137 11.42 -0.46 -10.60
C HIS A 137 12.47 -1.03 -9.66
N THR A 138 13.74 -1.06 -10.07
CA THR A 138 14.87 -1.55 -9.27
C THR A 138 15.04 -0.72 -7.99
N MET A 139 14.99 0.61 -8.08
CA MET A 139 15.04 1.50 -6.91
C MET A 139 13.89 1.19 -5.94
N HIS A 140 12.69 0.98 -6.45
CA HIS A 140 11.53 0.63 -5.62
C HIS A 140 11.70 -0.74 -4.93
N VAL A 141 12.13 -1.75 -5.66
CA VAL A 141 12.35 -3.11 -5.10
C VAL A 141 13.43 -3.09 -4.03
N LEU A 142 14.54 -2.38 -4.28
CA LEU A 142 15.60 -2.22 -3.28
C LEU A 142 15.13 -1.43 -2.06
N HIS A 143 14.43 -0.33 -2.24
CA HIS A 143 13.97 0.53 -1.15
C HIS A 143 12.95 -0.16 -0.23
N VAL A 144 12.00 -0.92 -0.81
CA VAL A 144 10.87 -1.50 -0.05
C VAL A 144 11.15 -2.92 0.45
N ARG A 145 12.01 -3.68 -0.25
CA ARG A 145 12.24 -5.11 0.00
C ARG A 145 13.70 -5.53 -0.04
N MET A 146 14.63 -4.60 -0.20
CA MET A 146 16.08 -4.88 -0.32
C MET A 146 16.41 -5.94 -1.39
N GLY A 147 15.55 -6.14 -2.39
CA GLY A 147 15.69 -7.23 -3.37
C GLY A 147 15.41 -8.64 -2.82
N MET A 148 15.04 -8.78 -1.54
CA MET A 148 14.89 -10.06 -0.84
C MET A 148 13.45 -10.62 -0.85
N GLY A 149 12.58 -10.14 -1.71
CA GLY A 149 11.20 -10.61 -1.82
C GLY A 149 10.36 -10.35 -0.55
N GLU A 150 9.63 -11.36 -0.06
CA GLU A 150 8.76 -11.21 1.12
C GLU A 150 9.56 -11.00 2.41
N GLY A 151 10.70 -11.67 2.58
CA GLY A 151 11.56 -11.51 3.77
C GLY A 151 12.25 -10.14 3.87
N GLY A 152 12.33 -9.41 2.76
CA GLY A 152 12.97 -8.10 2.73
C GLY A 152 12.30 -7.06 3.64
N ARG A 153 11.01 -7.14 3.86
CA ARG A 153 10.29 -6.25 4.78
C ARG A 153 10.66 -6.50 6.24
N ASP A 154 10.78 -7.77 6.61
CA ASP A 154 11.16 -8.16 7.97
C ASP A 154 12.61 -7.77 8.26
N PHE A 155 13.50 -7.97 7.27
CA PHE A 155 14.86 -7.48 7.31
C PHE A 155 14.94 -5.96 7.47
N LEU A 156 14.11 -5.21 6.73
CA LEU A 156 14.01 -3.75 6.81
C LEU A 156 13.59 -3.29 8.21
N ALA A 157 12.57 -3.93 8.79
CA ALA A 157 12.13 -3.65 10.15
C ALA A 157 13.22 -3.94 11.19
N LEU A 158 13.95 -5.07 11.04
CA LEU A 158 15.08 -5.40 11.90
C LEU A 158 16.18 -4.33 11.82
N MET A 159 16.55 -3.90 10.62
CA MET A 159 17.58 -2.87 10.42
C MET A 159 17.15 -1.52 10.97
N CYS A 160 15.87 -1.15 10.84
CA CYS A 160 15.33 0.04 11.48
C CYS A 160 15.41 -0.05 13.01
N ALA A 161 15.09 -1.20 13.61
CA ALA A 161 15.20 -1.41 15.04
C ALA A 161 16.67 -1.31 15.52
N LEU A 162 17.61 -1.92 14.79
CA LEU A 162 19.05 -1.79 15.08
C LEU A 162 19.54 -0.35 14.94
N SER A 163 19.00 0.42 13.99
CA SER A 163 19.32 1.85 13.84
C SER A 163 18.85 2.66 15.04
N VAL A 164 17.64 2.38 15.55
CA VAL A 164 17.15 3.02 16.80
C VAL A 164 18.05 2.67 17.98
N VAL A 165 18.43 1.40 18.13
CA VAL A 165 19.40 0.96 19.19
C VAL A 165 20.73 1.68 19.05
N SER A 166 21.23 1.83 17.82
CA SER A 166 22.47 2.58 17.56
C SER A 166 22.36 4.04 17.99
N ILE A 167 21.25 4.71 17.69
CA ILE A 167 21.01 6.10 18.06
C ILE A 167 20.93 6.23 19.59
N VAL A 168 20.18 5.36 20.27
CA VAL A 168 20.03 5.37 21.73
C VAL A 168 21.37 5.15 22.43
N THR A 169 22.16 4.17 21.96
CA THR A 169 23.51 3.92 22.52
C THR A 169 24.47 5.07 22.26
N GLY A 170 24.33 5.75 21.09
CA GLY A 170 25.09 6.96 20.77
C GLY A 170 24.79 8.12 21.73
N ILE A 171 23.50 8.36 21.99
CA ILE A 171 23.06 9.39 22.97
C ILE A 171 23.60 9.04 24.38
N TYR A 172 23.46 7.78 24.78
CA TYR A 172 23.96 7.33 26.10
C TYR A 172 25.45 7.57 26.25
N LEU A 173 26.26 7.31 25.25
CA LEU A 173 27.69 7.55 25.24
C LEU A 173 28.04 9.05 25.21
N TYR A 174 27.15 9.88 24.63
CA TYR A 174 27.38 11.32 24.54
C TYR A 174 27.02 12.09 25.81
N LEU A 175 25.97 11.66 26.54
CA LEU A 175 25.50 12.35 27.77
C LEU A 175 26.57 12.72 28.79
N PRO A 176 27.52 11.84 29.15
CA PRO A 176 28.58 12.18 30.10
C PRO A 176 29.54 13.26 29.59
N MET A 177 29.71 13.33 28.25
CA MET A 177 30.60 14.30 27.62
C MET A 177 29.99 15.70 27.53
N MET A 178 28.68 15.82 27.52
CA MET A 178 27.96 17.10 27.51
C MET A 178 28.14 17.91 28.78
N LYS A 179 28.43 17.25 29.89
CA LYS A 179 28.66 17.94 31.19
C LYS A 179 29.86 18.88 31.15
N ASN A 180 30.84 18.62 30.28
CA ASN A 180 32.12 19.32 30.26
C ASN A 180 32.39 20.04 28.93
N LEU A 181 31.46 20.04 28.00
CA LEU A 181 31.68 20.65 26.68
C LEU A 181 30.41 21.37 26.21
N ALA A 182 30.53 22.65 25.85
CA ALA A 182 29.39 23.38 25.26
C ALA A 182 28.94 22.73 23.95
N PHE A 183 27.62 22.70 23.70
CA PHE A 183 27.07 22.18 22.47
C PHE A 183 27.63 22.95 21.26
N GLY A 184 28.08 22.22 20.25
CA GLY A 184 28.68 22.82 19.05
C GLY A 184 30.16 23.23 19.16
N ALA A 185 30.77 23.10 20.35
CA ALA A 185 32.20 23.38 20.50
C ALA A 185 33.03 22.36 19.69
N ARG A 186 33.94 22.87 18.89
CA ARG A 186 34.84 22.08 18.03
C ARG A 186 36.27 22.23 18.45
N ARG A 187 36.95 21.10 18.70
CA ARG A 187 38.33 21.05 19.10
C ARG A 187 39.23 20.81 17.88
N ARG A 188 40.16 21.72 17.64
CA ARG A 188 41.09 21.61 16.50
C ARG A 188 42.42 20.93 16.84
N LYS A 189 42.60 20.45 18.07
CA LYS A 189 43.88 19.92 18.57
C LYS A 189 44.34 18.64 17.89
N SER A 190 43.42 17.82 17.33
CA SER A 190 43.75 16.64 16.54
C SER A 190 42.64 16.31 15.54
N SER A 191 42.99 15.65 14.43
CA SER A 191 42.04 15.20 13.41
C SER A 191 40.95 14.29 14.00
N ARG A 192 41.34 13.38 14.92
CA ARG A 192 40.37 12.49 15.59
C ARG A 192 39.33 13.26 16.41
N LEU A 193 39.73 14.28 17.14
CA LEU A 193 38.80 15.10 17.94
C LEU A 193 37.90 15.94 17.03
N PHE A 194 38.45 16.49 15.98
CA PHE A 194 37.70 17.26 14.99
C PHE A 194 36.55 16.43 14.37
N TRP A 195 36.86 15.23 13.86
CA TRP A 195 35.83 14.35 13.27
C TRP A 195 34.82 13.83 14.27
N SER A 196 35.27 13.56 15.54
CA SER A 196 34.38 13.19 16.64
C SER A 196 33.38 14.30 16.98
N ASP A 197 33.81 15.55 16.97
CA ASP A 197 32.94 16.69 17.28
C ASP A 197 31.98 16.98 16.14
N TRP A 198 32.40 16.81 14.88
CA TRP A 198 31.52 16.84 13.74
C TRP A 198 30.47 15.73 13.75
N HIS A 199 30.88 14.50 14.06
CA HIS A 199 29.95 13.38 14.20
C HIS A 199 28.86 13.68 15.24
N LYS A 200 29.22 14.22 16.40
CA LYS A 200 28.26 14.59 17.44
C LYS A 200 27.28 15.67 16.98
N LEU A 201 27.79 16.71 16.32
CA LEU A 201 26.95 17.81 15.85
C LEU A 201 25.97 17.34 14.78
N THR A 202 26.45 16.63 13.76
CA THR A 202 25.60 16.11 12.68
C THR A 202 24.63 15.04 13.15
N SER A 203 25.03 14.22 14.15
CA SER A 203 24.16 13.17 14.71
C SER A 203 22.92 13.72 15.41
N VAL A 204 22.95 14.93 15.95
CA VAL A 204 21.74 15.52 16.56
C VAL A 204 20.67 15.76 15.51
N PHE A 205 21.04 16.37 14.38
CA PHE A 205 20.09 16.66 13.29
C PHE A 205 19.71 15.39 12.51
N ALA A 206 20.71 14.67 12.01
CA ALA A 206 20.47 13.45 11.23
C ALA A 206 19.84 12.34 12.07
N GLY A 207 20.22 12.22 13.36
CA GLY A 207 19.67 11.23 14.28
C GLY A 207 18.20 11.45 14.57
N THR A 208 17.77 12.69 14.80
CA THR A 208 16.35 13.02 15.00
C THR A 208 15.51 12.60 13.80
N TRP A 209 15.96 12.98 12.59
CA TRP A 209 15.30 12.57 11.37
C TRP A 209 15.31 11.05 11.18
N ALA A 210 16.44 10.40 11.40
CA ALA A 210 16.59 8.95 11.27
C ALA A 210 15.69 8.17 12.24
N VAL A 211 15.49 8.65 13.48
CA VAL A 211 14.54 8.05 14.43
C VAL A 211 13.13 8.08 13.88
N VAL A 212 12.67 9.23 13.38
CA VAL A 212 11.33 9.36 12.79
C VAL A 212 11.17 8.39 11.62
N MET A 213 12.15 8.33 10.73
CA MET A 213 12.12 7.43 9.57
C MET A 213 12.14 5.94 9.97
N CYS A 214 12.97 5.57 10.93
CA CYS A 214 13.04 4.18 11.39
C CYS A 214 11.77 3.75 12.14
N VAL A 215 11.23 4.60 13.01
CA VAL A 215 9.99 4.30 13.74
C VAL A 215 8.81 4.19 12.78
N SER A 216 8.69 5.13 11.85
CA SER A 216 7.64 5.06 10.82
C SER A 216 7.79 3.83 9.92
N GLY A 217 9.03 3.46 9.55
CA GLY A 217 9.32 2.24 8.78
C GLY A 217 8.89 0.96 9.52
N ILE A 218 9.21 0.83 10.79
CA ILE A 218 8.75 -0.29 11.64
C ILE A 218 7.21 -0.29 11.69
N PHE A 219 6.59 0.86 11.92
CA PHE A 219 5.14 0.98 11.98
C PHE A 219 4.47 0.54 10.68
N ILE A 220 4.99 0.93 9.52
CA ILE A 220 4.48 0.52 8.20
C ILE A 220 4.53 -1.01 8.05
N VAL A 221 5.62 -1.66 8.48
CA VAL A 221 5.73 -3.12 8.44
C VAL A 221 4.71 -3.78 9.35
N LEU A 222 4.61 -3.35 10.61
CA LEU A 222 3.63 -3.87 11.56
C LEU A 222 2.19 -3.66 11.09
N TYR A 223 1.88 -2.47 10.57
CA TYR A 223 0.59 -2.17 9.96
C TYR A 223 0.29 -3.09 8.78
N SER A 224 1.25 -3.33 7.90
CA SER A 224 1.08 -4.23 6.75
C SER A 224 0.83 -5.68 7.15
N VAL A 225 1.42 -6.14 8.25
CA VAL A 225 1.16 -7.48 8.82
C VAL A 225 -0.23 -7.54 9.44
N GLY A 226 -0.59 -6.57 10.26
CA GLY A 226 -1.92 -6.49 10.88
C GLY A 226 -3.04 -6.39 9.84
N MET A 227 -2.85 -5.60 8.78
CA MET A 227 -3.82 -5.51 7.68
C MET A 227 -3.95 -6.81 6.89
N ARG A 228 -2.88 -7.59 6.76
CA ARG A 228 -2.96 -8.92 6.15
C ARG A 228 -3.84 -9.86 6.95
N ASP A 229 -3.61 -9.92 8.23
CA ASP A 229 -4.38 -10.76 9.16
C ASP A 229 -5.85 -10.34 9.21
N TYR A 230 -6.08 -9.03 9.30
CA TYR A 230 -7.43 -8.47 9.23
C TYR A 230 -8.16 -8.88 7.94
N HIS A 231 -7.50 -8.75 6.79
CA HIS A 231 -8.10 -9.14 5.52
C HIS A 231 -8.36 -10.64 5.42
N ARG A 232 -7.45 -11.49 5.89
CA ARG A 232 -7.65 -12.94 5.91
C ARG A 232 -8.86 -13.31 6.77
N THR A 233 -8.93 -12.78 7.98
CA THR A 233 -10.02 -13.04 8.92
C THR A 233 -11.35 -12.50 8.40
N ALA A 234 -11.38 -11.28 7.86
CA ALA A 234 -12.58 -10.70 7.29
C ALA A 234 -13.08 -11.49 6.07
N HIS A 235 -12.17 -12.03 5.25
CA HIS A 235 -12.55 -12.88 4.12
C HIS A 235 -13.04 -14.26 4.56
N SER A 236 -12.44 -14.89 5.57
CA SER A 236 -12.91 -16.20 6.05
C SER A 236 -14.30 -16.10 6.68
N ILE A 237 -14.54 -15.07 7.50
CA ILE A 237 -15.86 -14.81 8.10
C ILE A 237 -16.91 -14.54 7.01
N ALA A 238 -16.56 -13.71 6.02
CA ALA A 238 -17.48 -13.42 4.91
C ALA A 238 -17.76 -14.70 4.10
N ALA A 239 -16.74 -15.48 3.75
CA ALA A 239 -16.91 -16.72 3.00
C ALA A 239 -17.79 -17.73 3.75
N GLU A 240 -17.58 -17.93 5.05
CA GLU A 240 -18.37 -18.81 5.88
C GLU A 240 -19.84 -18.36 5.97
N HIS A 241 -20.05 -17.05 6.14
CA HIS A 241 -21.40 -16.49 6.24
C HIS A 241 -22.18 -16.60 4.93
N PHE A 242 -21.53 -16.43 3.78
CA PHE A 242 -22.18 -16.45 2.46
C PHE A 242 -22.20 -17.82 1.81
N ALA A 243 -21.36 -18.78 2.20
CA ALA A 243 -21.35 -20.12 1.64
C ALA A 243 -22.72 -20.83 1.77
N ALA A 244 -23.46 -20.58 2.84
CA ALA A 244 -24.81 -21.10 3.04
C ALA A 244 -25.88 -20.39 2.17
N GLN A 245 -25.62 -19.15 1.73
CA GLN A 245 -26.54 -18.33 0.95
C GLN A 245 -26.31 -18.46 -0.56
N GLU A 246 -25.09 -18.77 -0.98
CA GLU A 246 -24.68 -18.89 -2.39
C GLU A 246 -25.56 -19.88 -3.20
N GLN A 247 -26.09 -20.90 -2.54
CA GLN A 247 -26.96 -21.91 -3.16
C GLN A 247 -28.38 -21.40 -3.49
N ARG A 248 -28.77 -20.23 -3.00
CA ARG A 248 -30.13 -19.67 -3.13
C ARG A 248 -30.18 -18.27 -3.74
N ALA A 249 -29.04 -17.64 -4.01
CA ALA A 249 -29.02 -16.25 -4.41
C ALA A 249 -29.22 -16.09 -5.92
N GLU A 250 -30.22 -15.33 -6.30
CA GLU A 250 -30.35 -14.80 -7.65
C GLU A 250 -29.22 -13.79 -7.92
N MET A 251 -28.60 -13.90 -9.09
CA MET A 251 -27.52 -13.00 -9.49
C MET A 251 -28.10 -11.68 -9.99
N ILE A 252 -27.76 -10.57 -9.35
CA ILE A 252 -28.16 -9.23 -9.74
C ILE A 252 -27.05 -8.48 -10.47
N PRO A 253 -27.36 -7.50 -11.34
CA PRO A 253 -26.38 -6.61 -11.94
C PRO A 253 -25.54 -5.87 -10.88
N SER A 254 -24.26 -5.65 -11.17
CA SER A 254 -23.37 -4.97 -10.23
C SER A 254 -23.81 -3.53 -9.89
N ALA A 255 -24.47 -2.85 -10.84
CA ALA A 255 -25.02 -1.53 -10.63
C ALA A 255 -26.19 -1.54 -9.61
N ASP A 256 -27.08 -2.53 -9.71
CA ASP A 256 -28.22 -2.66 -8.77
C ASP A 256 -27.74 -3.05 -7.38
N ALA A 257 -26.71 -3.92 -7.30
CA ALA A 257 -26.06 -4.23 -6.04
C ALA A 257 -25.42 -3.01 -5.38
N LEU A 258 -24.76 -2.17 -6.17
CA LEU A 258 -24.18 -0.91 -5.69
C LEU A 258 -25.26 0.03 -5.18
N ALA A 259 -26.35 0.22 -5.93
CA ALA A 259 -27.46 1.06 -5.53
C ALA A 259 -28.12 0.60 -4.22
N GLN A 260 -28.29 -0.71 -4.02
CA GLN A 260 -28.82 -1.26 -2.76
C GLN A 260 -27.88 -0.99 -1.58
N VAL A 261 -26.56 -1.11 -1.79
CA VAL A 261 -25.58 -0.83 -0.75
C VAL A 261 -25.56 0.65 -0.38
N GLN A 262 -25.60 1.53 -1.39
CA GLN A 262 -25.66 2.99 -1.17
C GLN A 262 -26.96 3.41 -0.45
N ALA A 263 -28.08 2.84 -0.82
CA ALA A 263 -29.36 3.08 -0.15
C ALA A 263 -29.34 2.60 1.32
N SER A 264 -28.68 1.47 1.58
CA SER A 264 -28.55 0.92 2.94
C SER A 264 -27.57 1.70 3.83
N TYR A 265 -26.59 2.36 3.22
CA TYR A 265 -25.52 3.08 3.90
C TYR A 265 -25.23 4.45 3.27
N PRO A 266 -26.18 5.42 3.35
CA PRO A 266 -26.11 6.70 2.63
C PRO A 266 -24.94 7.61 3.06
N HIS A 267 -24.33 7.34 4.22
CA HIS A 267 -23.21 8.12 4.75
C HIS A 267 -21.86 7.44 4.58
N LYS A 268 -21.76 6.44 3.69
CA LYS A 268 -20.53 5.67 3.48
C LYS A 268 -20.19 5.54 2.03
N ASP A 269 -18.94 5.82 1.70
CA ASP A 269 -18.41 5.61 0.37
C ASP A 269 -18.05 4.14 0.15
N VAL A 270 -18.45 3.59 -0.98
CA VAL A 270 -17.99 2.30 -1.47
C VAL A 270 -16.62 2.49 -2.09
N ILE A 271 -15.59 1.93 -1.48
CA ILE A 271 -14.20 2.11 -1.94
C ILE A 271 -13.72 1.01 -2.89
N SER A 272 -14.38 -0.11 -2.92
CA SER A 272 -14.07 -1.19 -3.88
C SER A 272 -15.21 -2.21 -3.93
N MET A 273 -15.41 -2.80 -5.09
CA MET A 273 -16.35 -3.89 -5.33
C MET A 273 -15.57 -5.10 -5.84
N ARG A 274 -15.88 -6.28 -5.33
CA ARG A 274 -15.35 -7.55 -5.86
C ARG A 274 -16.47 -8.34 -6.49
N LEU A 275 -16.18 -8.92 -7.63
CA LEU A 275 -17.09 -9.78 -8.37
C LEU A 275 -16.71 -11.25 -8.09
N PRO A 276 -17.68 -12.18 -8.03
CA PRO A 276 -17.38 -13.59 -7.84
C PRO A 276 -16.62 -14.13 -9.07
N ALA A 277 -15.58 -14.92 -8.81
CA ALA A 277 -14.83 -15.59 -9.88
C ALA A 277 -15.68 -16.75 -10.44
N GLY A 278 -15.79 -16.84 -11.77
CA GLY A 278 -16.51 -17.93 -12.44
C GLY A 278 -17.93 -17.59 -12.90
N ALA A 279 -18.40 -16.36 -12.70
CA ALA A 279 -19.57 -15.87 -13.42
C ALA A 279 -19.21 -15.73 -14.90
N ASP A 280 -19.82 -16.54 -15.75
CA ASP A 280 -19.64 -16.49 -17.20
C ASP A 280 -19.72 -15.04 -17.67
N GLY A 281 -18.78 -14.63 -18.49
CA GLY A 281 -18.48 -13.22 -18.83
C GLY A 281 -19.58 -12.35 -19.41
N SER A 282 -20.82 -12.74 -19.31
CA SER A 282 -22.00 -11.91 -19.54
C SER A 282 -22.47 -11.21 -18.25
N SER A 283 -21.94 -11.56 -17.08
CA SER A 283 -22.53 -11.14 -15.84
C SER A 283 -21.56 -10.34 -14.97
N SER A 284 -21.63 -9.04 -15.14
CA SER A 284 -21.40 -8.07 -14.06
C SER A 284 -22.45 -8.27 -12.93
N ARG A 285 -22.76 -9.52 -12.57
CA ARG A 285 -23.78 -9.87 -11.57
C ARG A 285 -23.12 -10.33 -10.29
N LEU A 286 -23.69 -9.94 -9.17
CA LEU A 286 -23.23 -10.26 -7.83
C LEU A 286 -24.28 -11.10 -7.11
N PRO A 287 -23.90 -12.09 -6.28
CA PRO A 287 -24.86 -12.72 -5.39
C PRO A 287 -25.39 -11.72 -4.38
N ILE A 288 -26.69 -11.75 -4.11
CA ILE A 288 -27.31 -10.97 -3.03
C ILE A 288 -27.08 -11.69 -1.71
N PRO A 289 -26.64 -11.01 -0.63
CA PRO A 289 -26.38 -9.59 -0.46
C PRO A 289 -24.91 -9.22 -0.59
N VAL A 290 -24.65 -8.09 -1.22
CA VAL A 290 -23.32 -7.46 -1.17
C VAL A 290 -23.12 -6.85 0.20
N CYS A 291 -22.21 -7.38 0.99
CA CYS A 291 -21.83 -6.77 2.25
C CYS A 291 -20.94 -5.55 1.97
N ALA A 292 -21.49 -4.34 2.14
CA ALA A 292 -20.71 -3.11 2.07
C ALA A 292 -19.63 -3.17 3.14
N ARG A 293 -18.36 -3.10 2.74
CA ARG A 293 -17.24 -3.08 3.67
C ARG A 293 -17.33 -1.82 4.51
N ARG A 294 -17.67 -1.99 5.80
CA ARG A 294 -17.61 -0.91 6.78
C ARG A 294 -16.15 -0.52 6.97
N ILE A 295 -15.71 0.57 6.34
CA ILE A 295 -14.45 1.18 6.75
C ILE A 295 -14.70 1.87 8.08
N LEU A 296 -14.25 1.22 9.11
CA LEU A 296 -14.10 1.83 10.42
C LEU A 296 -12.92 2.81 10.34
N ARG A 297 -13.17 4.06 9.98
CA ARG A 297 -12.34 5.13 10.51
C ARG A 297 -12.51 5.08 12.03
N SER A 298 -11.46 4.74 12.76
CA SER A 298 -11.35 4.71 14.21
C SER A 298 -12.36 3.82 14.97
N ALA A 299 -12.16 2.50 14.90
CA ALA A 299 -12.62 1.65 15.98
C ALA A 299 -11.49 0.71 16.38
N SER A 300 -11.15 0.71 17.67
CA SER A 300 -10.11 -0.12 18.23
C SER A 300 -10.39 -1.60 17.93
N MET A 301 -9.34 -2.40 17.75
CA MET A 301 -9.41 -3.86 17.56
C MET A 301 -10.32 -4.60 18.57
N ARG A 302 -10.53 -4.01 19.76
CA ARG A 302 -11.41 -4.54 20.82
C ARG A 302 -12.91 -4.46 20.46
N THR A 303 -13.30 -3.44 19.71
CA THR A 303 -14.70 -3.25 19.30
C THR A 303 -15.09 -4.27 18.22
N PHE A 304 -14.14 -4.61 17.34
CA PHE A 304 -14.36 -5.60 16.29
C PHE A 304 -14.55 -7.02 16.87
N ARG A 305 -13.76 -7.39 17.89
CA ARG A 305 -13.89 -8.70 18.56
C ARG A 305 -15.26 -8.85 19.29
N ARG A 306 -15.71 -7.79 19.98
CA ARG A 306 -17.06 -7.77 20.60
C ARG A 306 -18.19 -7.77 19.57
N ALA A 307 -17.99 -7.16 18.41
CA ALA A 307 -18.98 -7.13 17.35
C ALA A 307 -19.06 -8.45 16.55
N ALA A 308 -17.99 -9.23 16.50
CA ALA A 308 -18.00 -10.61 15.98
C ALA A 308 -18.66 -11.60 16.94
N GLU A 309 -18.55 -11.33 18.24
CA GLU A 309 -19.19 -12.14 19.30
C GLU A 309 -20.69 -11.83 19.46
N SER A 310 -21.13 -10.60 19.16
CA SER A 310 -22.55 -10.25 19.12
C SER A 310 -23.12 -10.54 17.73
N ARG A 311 -23.92 -11.57 17.57
CA ARG A 311 -24.65 -12.00 16.34
C ARG A 311 -25.54 -10.90 15.68
N SER A 312 -25.27 -9.61 15.93
CA SER A 312 -26.13 -8.47 15.57
C SER A 312 -25.52 -7.55 14.50
N LEU A 313 -24.57 -7.99 13.66
CA LEU A 313 -23.80 -7.11 12.78
C LEU A 313 -24.31 -6.95 11.34
N CYS A 314 -25.42 -7.60 10.97
CA CYS A 314 -26.12 -7.32 9.71
C CYS A 314 -27.60 -7.05 10.00
N PRO A 315 -28.06 -5.79 9.89
CA PRO A 315 -29.50 -5.48 9.99
C PRO A 315 -30.34 -6.08 8.87
N CYS A 316 -29.73 -6.61 7.82
CA CYS A 316 -30.43 -7.26 6.69
C CYS A 316 -30.95 -8.67 6.98
N LEU A 317 -30.85 -9.19 8.21
CA LEU A 317 -31.28 -10.52 8.58
C LEU A 317 -32.58 -10.54 9.45
N ARG A 318 -33.33 -9.44 9.46
CA ARG A 318 -34.71 -9.43 10.00
C ARG A 318 -35.69 -9.12 8.88
N GLY A 319 -36.21 -10.14 8.32
CA GLY A 319 -37.30 -10.17 7.38
C GLY A 319 -37.57 -11.59 6.97
#